data_5b6bb52ece3662e30669da87cff95911
#
_entry.id   5b6bb52ece3662e30669da87cff95911
#
_cell.length_a   1.000
_cell.length_b   1.000
_cell.length_c   1.000
_cell.angle_alpha   90.00
_cell.angle_beta   90.00
_cell.angle_gamma   90.00
#
_symmetry.space_group_name_H-M   'P 1'
#
loop_
_entity.id
_entity.type
_entity.pdbx_description
1 polymer ?
#
loop_
_entity_poly.entity_id
_entity_poly.type
_entity_poly.pdbx_seq_one_letter_code
_entity_poly.pdbx_strand_id
1 'polypeptide(L)'
;GSRQRNRRASRDPKYYVDPYKMLEEEKPDIISVCTPNAYHKEYTLAGFRAGCHVVCEKPVAVTCADAEEMFNAAEKAGKHLFVIQSLRFTGNFKAAAGLAKSGCLGDIYYADLNLVRRRGVPRWGMFHMAKENVGGAFCDLGVHMCDYLMSISGNPKMVSVSGSAVTRIVNKEKNIEFSNAESGAPTGLFTPRKFDMKEFDVEEFASATFVWKMA
;
A
#
# COMPACT_ATOMS: atom_id res chain seq x y z
N GLY A 1 -28.69 -33.70 -16.19
CA GLY A 1 -27.35 -33.86 -15.70
C GLY A 1 -27.09 -32.89 -14.58
N SER A 2 -27.27 -33.29 -13.31
CA SER A 2 -27.03 -32.49 -12.10
C SER A 2 -25.54 -32.27 -11.94
N ARG A 3 -25.09 -31.02 -12.05
CA ARG A 3 -23.74 -30.60 -11.61
C ARG A 3 -23.73 -30.71 -10.07
N GLN A 4 -23.18 -31.80 -9.53
CA GLN A 4 -22.73 -31.84 -8.14
C GLN A 4 -21.68 -30.77 -7.94
N ARG A 5 -22.05 -29.67 -7.28
CA ARG A 5 -21.09 -28.73 -6.69
C ARG A 5 -20.44 -29.49 -5.54
N ASN A 6 -19.19 -29.90 -5.73
CA ASN A 6 -18.33 -30.32 -4.64
C ASN A 6 -18.27 -29.19 -3.61
N ARG A 7 -19.08 -29.28 -2.57
CA ARG A 7 -18.89 -28.53 -1.32
C ARG A 7 -17.61 -29.10 -0.72
N ARG A 8 -16.48 -28.46 -1.02
CA ARG A 8 -15.28 -28.62 -0.16
C ARG A 8 -15.75 -28.25 1.23
N ALA A 9 -15.70 -29.21 2.15
CA ALA A 9 -15.93 -28.98 3.56
C ALA A 9 -15.10 -27.74 3.96
N SER A 10 -15.74 -26.73 4.52
CA SER A 10 -15.07 -25.58 5.12
C SER A 10 -14.26 -26.14 6.29
N ARG A 11 -12.98 -26.44 6.08
CA ARG A 11 -12.05 -26.55 7.20
C ARG A 11 -12.04 -25.18 7.84
N ASP A 12 -12.28 -25.11 9.15
CA ASP A 12 -12.02 -23.88 9.88
C ASP A 12 -10.62 -23.40 9.52
N PRO A 13 -10.47 -22.12 9.12
CA PRO A 13 -9.17 -21.65 8.68
C PRO A 13 -8.18 -21.78 9.84
N LYS A 14 -7.08 -22.51 9.62
CA LYS A 14 -5.98 -22.53 10.56
C LYS A 14 -5.41 -21.12 10.68
N TYR A 15 -5.02 -20.73 11.88
CA TYR A 15 -4.26 -19.51 12.12
C TYR A 15 -2.92 -19.85 12.76
N TYR A 16 -1.94 -19.01 12.49
CA TYR A 16 -0.59 -19.12 13.01
C TYR A 16 -0.16 -17.78 13.61
N VAL A 17 0.47 -17.83 14.76
CA VAL A 17 1.10 -16.65 15.38
C VAL A 17 2.48 -16.41 14.75
N ASP A 18 3.15 -17.50 14.36
CA ASP A 18 4.44 -17.47 13.69
C ASP A 18 4.26 -17.70 12.18
N PRO A 19 4.55 -16.70 11.33
CA PRO A 19 4.43 -16.83 9.88
C PRO A 19 5.43 -17.79 9.26
N TYR A 20 6.60 -17.97 9.87
CA TYR A 20 7.60 -18.91 9.38
C TYR A 20 7.15 -20.36 9.56
N LYS A 21 6.55 -20.64 10.70
CA LYS A 21 5.93 -21.96 10.96
C LYS A 21 4.78 -22.22 9.99
N MET A 22 3.98 -21.22 9.67
CA MET A 22 2.92 -21.32 8.66
C MET A 22 3.49 -21.67 7.30
N LEU A 23 4.57 -21.01 6.87
CA LEU A 23 5.21 -21.27 5.58
C LEU A 23 5.77 -22.70 5.51
N GLU A 24 6.36 -23.19 6.60
CA GLU A 24 6.95 -24.53 6.69
C GLU A 24 5.88 -25.63 6.65
N GLU A 25 4.80 -25.47 7.43
CA GLU A 25 3.76 -26.50 7.58
C GLU A 25 2.78 -26.53 6.42
N GLU A 26 2.31 -25.36 5.96
CA GLU A 26 1.24 -25.27 4.95
C GLU A 26 1.77 -25.24 3.52
N LYS A 27 3.03 -24.83 3.30
CA LYS A 27 3.69 -24.76 1.99
C LYS A 27 2.80 -24.16 0.89
N PRO A 28 2.27 -22.94 1.10
CA PRO A 28 1.35 -22.32 0.16
C PRO A 28 2.03 -21.99 -1.17
N ASP A 29 1.29 -22.06 -2.27
CA ASP A 29 1.77 -21.62 -3.58
C ASP A 29 1.91 -20.09 -3.65
N ILE A 30 1.01 -19.38 -2.94
CA ILE A 30 0.92 -17.92 -2.93
C ILE A 30 0.69 -17.44 -1.50
N ILE A 31 1.38 -16.37 -1.10
CA ILE A 31 1.10 -15.65 0.14
C ILE A 31 0.73 -14.19 -0.15
N SER A 32 -0.06 -13.59 0.75
CA SER A 32 -0.34 -12.17 0.76
C SER A 32 0.32 -11.53 1.99
N VAL A 33 1.19 -10.54 1.75
CA VAL A 33 1.87 -9.77 2.79
C VAL A 33 1.08 -8.48 3.01
N CYS A 34 0.35 -8.44 4.13
CA CYS A 34 -0.52 -7.34 4.55
C CYS A 34 -0.09 -6.80 5.92
N THR A 35 1.18 -6.83 6.21
CA THR A 35 1.80 -6.34 7.46
C THR A 35 1.97 -4.82 7.42
N PRO A 36 2.40 -4.16 8.51
CA PRO A 36 2.93 -2.80 8.42
C PRO A 36 4.13 -2.72 7.46
N ASN A 37 4.32 -1.54 6.86
CA ASN A 37 5.27 -1.32 5.75
C ASN A 37 6.71 -1.78 6.05
N ALA A 38 7.16 -1.58 7.30
CA ALA A 38 8.50 -1.96 7.74
C ALA A 38 8.81 -3.45 7.57
N TYR A 39 7.79 -4.30 7.55
CA TYR A 39 7.94 -5.76 7.51
C TYR A 39 7.70 -6.37 6.12
N HIS A 40 7.34 -5.57 5.11
CA HIS A 40 7.05 -6.06 3.76
C HIS A 40 8.22 -6.85 3.17
N LYS A 41 9.42 -6.31 3.25
CA LYS A 41 10.65 -6.97 2.76
C LYS A 41 10.89 -8.31 3.45
N GLU A 42 10.86 -8.33 4.78
CA GLU A 42 11.15 -9.53 5.57
C GLU A 42 10.27 -10.71 5.16
N TYR A 43 8.95 -10.50 5.17
CA TYR A 43 7.99 -11.57 4.87
C TYR A 43 7.92 -11.91 3.38
N THR A 44 8.17 -10.94 2.50
CA THR A 44 8.29 -11.22 1.06
C THR A 44 9.47 -12.13 0.75
N LEU A 45 10.65 -11.82 1.31
CA LEU A 45 11.83 -12.67 1.14
C LEU A 45 11.64 -14.05 1.80
N ALA A 46 10.96 -14.13 2.93
CA ALA A 46 10.61 -15.41 3.55
C ALA A 46 9.70 -16.25 2.64
N GLY A 47 8.69 -15.61 2.01
CA GLY A 47 7.82 -16.27 1.04
C GLY A 47 8.58 -16.87 -0.14
N PHE A 48 9.53 -16.12 -0.72
CA PHE A 48 10.36 -16.63 -1.82
C PHE A 48 11.25 -17.80 -1.40
N ARG A 49 11.85 -17.71 -0.20
CA ARG A 49 12.64 -18.86 0.35
C ARG A 49 11.80 -20.11 0.55
N ALA A 50 10.53 -19.94 0.89
CA ALA A 50 9.58 -21.04 1.02
C ALA A 50 8.99 -21.53 -0.32
N GLY A 51 9.36 -20.91 -1.44
CA GLY A 51 8.89 -21.29 -2.77
C GLY A 51 7.53 -20.73 -3.17
N CYS A 52 7.05 -19.68 -2.50
CA CYS A 52 5.76 -19.05 -2.79
C CYS A 52 5.89 -17.94 -3.85
N HIS A 53 4.81 -17.69 -4.58
CA HIS A 53 4.56 -16.36 -5.17
C HIS A 53 4.11 -15.40 -4.09
N VAL A 54 4.41 -14.11 -4.23
CA VAL A 54 4.07 -13.13 -3.20
C VAL A 54 3.23 -12.00 -3.77
N VAL A 55 2.14 -11.71 -3.08
CA VAL A 55 1.31 -10.51 -3.27
C VAL A 55 1.59 -9.60 -2.09
N CYS A 56 2.20 -8.44 -2.32
CA CYS A 56 2.59 -7.51 -1.27
C CYS A 56 1.74 -6.23 -1.32
N GLU A 57 1.30 -5.75 -0.16
CA GLU A 57 0.64 -4.46 -0.04
C GLU A 57 1.59 -3.30 -0.38
N LYS A 58 0.98 -2.17 -0.73
CA LYS A 58 1.68 -0.91 -0.97
C LYS A 58 2.05 -0.21 0.37
N PRO A 59 3.11 0.59 0.39
CA PRO A 59 4.22 0.62 -0.57
C PRO A 59 5.00 -0.69 -0.54
N VAL A 60 5.55 -1.11 -1.67
CA VAL A 60 6.22 -2.42 -1.76
C VAL A 60 7.36 -2.58 -0.77
N ALA A 61 8.11 -1.51 -0.52
CA ALA A 61 9.22 -1.46 0.41
C ALA A 61 9.41 -0.06 0.98
N VAL A 62 10.25 0.04 1.97
CA VAL A 62 10.61 1.29 2.66
C VAL A 62 11.62 2.11 1.88
N THR A 63 12.56 1.43 1.20
CA THR A 63 13.61 2.06 0.38
C THR A 63 13.64 1.46 -1.02
N CYS A 64 14.22 2.19 -1.98
CA CYS A 64 14.45 1.66 -3.32
C CYS A 64 15.36 0.42 -3.30
N ALA A 65 16.41 0.43 -2.47
CA ALA A 65 17.30 -0.73 -2.33
C ALA A 65 16.57 -1.99 -1.83
N ASP A 66 15.65 -1.83 -0.87
CA ASP A 66 14.83 -2.94 -0.40
C ASP A 66 13.89 -3.47 -1.50
N ALA A 67 13.29 -2.56 -2.27
CA ALA A 67 12.45 -2.96 -3.40
C ALA A 67 13.26 -3.72 -4.47
N GLU A 68 14.43 -3.22 -4.83
CA GLU A 68 15.33 -3.91 -5.76
C GLU A 68 15.73 -5.30 -5.26
N GLU A 69 16.06 -5.43 -3.98
CA GLU A 69 16.36 -6.73 -3.37
C GLU A 69 15.18 -7.69 -3.47
N MET A 70 13.97 -7.21 -3.20
CA MET A 70 12.75 -8.04 -3.28
C MET A 70 12.48 -8.51 -4.71
N PHE A 71 12.60 -7.64 -5.72
CA PHE A 71 12.42 -8.01 -7.12
C PHE A 71 13.51 -8.98 -7.61
N ASN A 72 14.76 -8.73 -7.25
CA ASN A 72 15.88 -9.62 -7.56
C ASN A 72 15.71 -11.00 -6.90
N ALA A 73 15.19 -11.04 -5.67
CA ALA A 73 14.92 -12.30 -4.99
C ALA A 73 13.78 -13.10 -5.66
N ALA A 74 12.74 -12.40 -6.15
CA ALA A 74 11.67 -13.02 -6.91
C ALA A 74 12.20 -13.69 -8.19
N GLU A 75 13.03 -12.97 -8.95
CA GLU A 75 13.66 -13.47 -10.18
C GLU A 75 14.54 -14.71 -9.90
N LYS A 76 15.41 -14.61 -8.90
CA LYS A 76 16.29 -15.74 -8.48
C LYS A 76 15.51 -16.97 -8.04
N ALA A 77 14.37 -16.79 -7.41
CA ALA A 77 13.50 -17.87 -6.97
C ALA A 77 12.59 -18.43 -8.09
N GLY A 78 12.56 -17.82 -9.27
CA GLY A 78 11.61 -18.14 -10.34
C GLY A 78 10.15 -17.90 -9.92
N LYS A 79 9.91 -16.89 -9.07
CA LYS A 79 8.60 -16.55 -8.51
C LYS A 79 8.19 -15.13 -8.90
N HIS A 80 6.91 -14.80 -8.67
CA HIS A 80 6.39 -13.48 -8.97
C HIS A 80 6.18 -12.68 -7.70
N LEU A 81 6.54 -11.39 -7.75
CA LEU A 81 6.15 -10.36 -6.80
C LEU A 81 5.07 -9.49 -7.42
N PHE A 82 3.88 -9.46 -6.83
CA PHE A 82 2.79 -8.58 -7.22
C PHE A 82 2.62 -7.50 -6.16
N VAL A 83 2.66 -6.23 -6.56
CA VAL A 83 2.39 -5.10 -5.66
C VAL A 83 0.93 -4.68 -5.83
N ILE A 84 0.20 -4.59 -4.71
CA ILE A 84 -1.21 -4.22 -4.74
C ILE A 84 -1.35 -2.70 -4.87
N GLN A 85 -1.83 -2.26 -6.02
CA GLN A 85 -2.28 -0.89 -6.27
C GLN A 85 -3.78 -0.89 -6.49
N SER A 86 -4.52 -1.01 -5.39
CA SER A 86 -5.97 -1.24 -5.40
C SER A 86 -6.76 -0.14 -6.15
N LEU A 87 -6.29 1.11 -6.12
CA LEU A 87 -6.94 2.21 -6.80
C LEU A 87 -6.96 2.06 -8.33
N ARG A 88 -6.04 1.30 -8.92
CA ARG A 88 -6.07 0.99 -10.36
C ARG A 88 -7.33 0.24 -10.80
N PHE A 89 -8.03 -0.39 -9.87
CA PHE A 89 -9.26 -1.14 -10.14
C PHE A 89 -10.54 -0.30 -9.96
N THR A 90 -10.41 0.95 -9.52
CA THR A 90 -11.56 1.87 -9.37
C THR A 90 -12.05 2.37 -10.73
N GLY A 91 -13.34 2.74 -10.79
CA GLY A 91 -13.95 3.26 -12.02
C GLY A 91 -13.28 4.54 -12.52
N ASN A 92 -12.95 5.47 -11.59
CA ASN A 92 -12.29 6.74 -11.93
C ASN A 92 -10.92 6.51 -12.57
N PHE A 93 -10.10 5.61 -11.98
CA PHE A 93 -8.79 5.29 -12.54
C PHE A 93 -8.93 4.68 -13.93
N LYS A 94 -9.81 3.68 -14.10
CA LYS A 94 -10.03 3.02 -15.39
C LYS A 94 -10.49 4.00 -16.45
N ALA A 95 -11.36 4.96 -16.11
CA ALA A 95 -11.80 6.00 -17.02
C ALA A 95 -10.64 6.92 -17.43
N ALA A 96 -9.86 7.44 -16.46
CA ALA A 96 -8.73 8.32 -16.73
C ALA A 96 -7.63 7.62 -17.56
N ALA A 97 -7.29 6.38 -17.18
CA ALA A 97 -6.32 5.57 -17.93
C ALA A 97 -6.81 5.23 -19.34
N GLY A 98 -8.11 4.99 -19.52
CA GLY A 98 -8.72 4.77 -20.83
C GLY A 98 -8.62 6.01 -21.74
N LEU A 99 -8.90 7.20 -21.19
CA LEU A 99 -8.74 8.46 -21.92
C LEU A 99 -7.29 8.73 -22.32
N ALA A 100 -6.34 8.53 -21.39
CA ALA A 100 -4.93 8.67 -21.72
C ALA A 100 -4.49 7.69 -22.81
N LYS A 101 -4.87 6.42 -22.68
CA LYS A 101 -4.53 5.37 -23.65
C LYS A 101 -5.16 5.59 -25.02
N SER A 102 -6.32 6.24 -25.11
CA SER A 102 -6.96 6.56 -26.39
C SER A 102 -6.22 7.63 -27.20
N GLY A 103 -5.26 8.32 -26.59
CA GLY A 103 -4.54 9.43 -27.21
C GLY A 103 -5.33 10.75 -27.29
N CYS A 104 -6.58 10.78 -26.79
CA CYS A 104 -7.41 11.99 -26.88
C CYS A 104 -6.90 13.16 -26.02
N LEU A 105 -6.02 12.88 -25.04
CA LEU A 105 -5.37 13.90 -24.22
C LEU A 105 -4.08 14.44 -24.84
N GLY A 106 -3.60 13.84 -25.93
CA GLY A 106 -2.28 14.16 -26.48
C GLY A 106 -1.15 13.87 -25.50
N ASP A 107 -0.08 14.67 -25.60
CA ASP A 107 1.06 14.58 -24.68
C ASP A 107 0.71 15.16 -23.31
N ILE A 108 0.79 14.34 -22.29
CA ILE A 108 0.48 14.76 -20.92
C ILE A 108 1.72 15.46 -20.34
N TYR A 109 1.75 16.78 -20.38
CA TYR A 109 2.84 17.62 -19.88
C TYR A 109 2.59 18.18 -18.47
N TYR A 110 1.39 18.08 -17.96
CA TYR A 110 1.00 18.53 -16.63
C TYR A 110 -0.08 17.62 -16.04
N ALA A 111 0.04 17.34 -14.75
CA ALA A 111 -1.00 16.67 -13.98
C ALA A 111 -1.06 17.24 -12.56
N ASP A 112 -2.26 17.44 -12.04
CA ASP A 112 -2.52 17.83 -10.66
C ASP A 112 -3.40 16.77 -9.99
N LEU A 113 -2.86 16.16 -8.93
CA LEU A 113 -3.52 15.08 -8.21
C LEU A 113 -3.69 15.49 -6.74
N ASN A 114 -4.93 15.64 -6.34
CA ASN A 114 -5.30 16.05 -5.00
C ASN A 114 -6.08 14.95 -4.28
N LEU A 115 -5.60 14.56 -3.09
CA LEU A 115 -6.30 13.67 -2.18
C LEU A 115 -6.36 14.31 -0.80
N VAL A 116 -7.39 15.10 -0.58
CA VAL A 116 -7.62 15.80 0.69
C VAL A 116 -8.87 15.25 1.34
N ARG A 117 -8.76 14.87 2.60
CA ARG A 117 -9.87 14.39 3.41
C ARG A 117 -10.14 15.38 4.55
N ARG A 118 -11.40 15.67 4.81
CA ARG A 118 -11.80 16.44 5.99
C ARG A 118 -11.48 15.71 7.30
N ARG A 119 -11.53 14.38 7.26
CA ARG A 119 -11.22 13.44 8.35
C ARG A 119 -10.47 12.26 7.76
N GLY A 120 -9.86 11.44 8.58
CA GLY A 120 -9.25 10.21 8.11
C GLY A 120 -7.79 10.01 8.50
N VAL A 121 -7.33 10.71 9.56
CA VAL A 121 -6.08 10.29 10.23
C VAL A 121 -6.33 8.91 10.82
N PRO A 122 -5.63 7.87 10.37
CA PRO A 122 -5.87 6.52 10.85
C PRO A 122 -5.53 6.42 12.35
N ARG A 123 -6.50 5.96 13.13
CA ARG A 123 -6.35 5.68 14.57
C ARG A 123 -6.39 4.18 14.87
N TRP A 124 -6.23 3.38 13.87
CA TRP A 124 -6.19 1.92 13.88
C TRP A 124 -4.91 1.43 13.24
N GLY A 125 -4.53 0.21 13.56
CA GLY A 125 -3.22 -0.31 13.13
C GLY A 125 -2.06 0.51 13.71
N MET A 126 -1.02 0.67 12.91
CA MET A 126 0.21 1.39 13.29
C MET A 126 0.56 2.52 12.32
N PHE A 127 -0.42 3.06 11.59
CA PHE A 127 -0.22 4.08 10.56
C PHE A 127 0.37 5.39 11.09
N HIS A 128 0.21 5.65 12.38
CA HIS A 128 0.68 6.85 13.06
C HIS A 128 2.12 6.76 13.55
N MET A 129 2.79 5.62 13.37
CA MET A 129 4.12 5.35 13.89
C MET A 129 5.13 5.18 12.76
N ALA A 130 6.12 6.08 12.68
CA ALA A 130 7.18 6.02 11.68
C ALA A 130 7.99 4.72 11.74
N LYS A 131 8.19 4.17 12.94
CA LYS A 131 8.88 2.89 13.12
C LYS A 131 8.24 1.74 12.36
N GLU A 132 6.92 1.72 12.27
CA GLU A 132 6.15 0.61 11.69
C GLU A 132 5.74 0.88 10.24
N ASN A 133 5.36 2.13 9.95
CA ASN A 133 4.83 2.54 8.65
C ASN A 133 5.79 3.42 7.84
N VAL A 134 6.89 3.88 8.46
CA VAL A 134 7.96 4.68 7.86
C VAL A 134 7.58 6.13 7.55
N GLY A 135 6.33 6.40 7.22
CA GLY A 135 5.79 7.72 6.97
C GLY A 135 4.27 7.73 7.12
N GLY A 136 3.71 8.92 7.05
CA GLY A 136 2.28 9.18 7.22
C GLY A 136 1.53 9.30 5.89
N ALA A 137 0.96 10.47 5.66
CA ALA A 137 0.07 10.72 4.52
C ALA A 137 0.72 10.46 3.16
N PHE A 138 2.01 10.76 2.99
CA PHE A 138 2.68 10.53 1.73
C PHE A 138 2.92 9.04 1.46
N CYS A 139 3.38 8.31 2.45
CA CYS A 139 3.59 6.85 2.33
C CYS A 139 2.27 6.08 2.18
N ASP A 140 1.21 6.52 2.85
CA ASP A 140 -0.09 5.83 2.79
C ASP A 140 -0.91 6.21 1.57
N LEU A 141 -1.01 7.50 1.25
CA LEU A 141 -1.87 8.04 0.20
C LEU A 141 -1.08 8.57 -1.02
N GLY A 142 0.05 9.21 -0.79
CA GLY A 142 0.89 9.74 -1.86
C GLY A 142 1.39 8.66 -2.81
N VAL A 143 1.65 7.45 -2.32
CA VAL A 143 2.02 6.30 -3.15
C VAL A 143 0.96 5.98 -4.22
N HIS A 144 -0.32 6.15 -3.90
CA HIS A 144 -1.40 5.97 -4.87
C HIS A 144 -1.43 7.09 -5.91
N MET A 145 -1.17 8.33 -5.48
CA MET A 145 -1.10 9.48 -6.40
C MET A 145 0.08 9.37 -7.35
N CYS A 146 1.24 8.94 -6.84
CA CYS A 146 2.41 8.64 -7.68
C CYS A 146 2.08 7.52 -8.70
N ASP A 147 1.40 6.47 -8.26
CA ASP A 147 1.00 5.37 -9.13
C ASP A 147 0.02 5.83 -10.22
N TYR A 148 -0.93 6.69 -9.89
CA TYR A 148 -1.84 7.33 -10.85
C TYR A 148 -1.06 8.13 -11.88
N LEU A 149 -0.19 9.03 -11.42
CA LEU A 149 0.64 9.88 -12.28
C LEU A 149 1.44 9.03 -13.27
N MET A 150 2.21 8.09 -12.75
CA MET A 150 3.07 7.23 -13.58
C MET A 150 2.26 6.42 -14.60
N SER A 151 1.15 5.83 -14.17
CA SER A 151 0.33 4.98 -15.04
C SER A 151 -0.39 5.75 -16.15
N ILE A 152 -0.87 6.97 -15.86
CA ILE A 152 -1.64 7.76 -16.82
C ILE A 152 -0.72 8.48 -17.81
N SER A 153 0.44 8.97 -17.36
CA SER A 153 1.39 9.70 -18.19
C SER A 153 2.40 8.81 -18.94
N GLY A 154 2.18 7.49 -18.95
CA GLY A 154 3.03 6.57 -19.71
C GLY A 154 4.37 6.25 -19.06
N ASN A 155 4.45 6.34 -17.73
CA ASN A 155 5.64 6.01 -16.94
C ASN A 155 6.87 6.89 -17.29
N PRO A 156 6.74 8.23 -17.27
CA PRO A 156 7.81 9.13 -17.67
C PRO A 156 9.01 9.06 -16.72
N LYS A 157 10.19 9.39 -17.24
CA LYS A 157 11.39 9.46 -16.41
C LYS A 157 11.36 10.70 -15.51
N MET A 158 11.29 10.50 -14.19
CA MET A 158 11.39 11.57 -13.22
C MET A 158 12.79 12.18 -13.21
N VAL A 159 12.85 13.51 -13.17
CA VAL A 159 14.10 14.30 -13.18
C VAL A 159 14.38 14.90 -11.82
N SER A 160 13.36 15.45 -11.18
CA SER A 160 13.48 16.05 -9.86
C SER A 160 12.16 15.99 -9.10
N VAL A 161 12.26 16.12 -7.79
CA VAL A 161 11.12 16.25 -6.89
C VAL A 161 11.42 17.31 -5.85
N SER A 162 10.43 18.12 -5.52
CA SER A 162 10.43 19.03 -4.39
C SER A 162 9.12 18.93 -3.64
N GLY A 163 9.11 19.20 -2.35
CA GLY A 163 7.87 19.09 -1.58
C GLY A 163 8.02 19.51 -0.14
N SER A 164 6.93 19.39 0.58
CA SER A 164 6.86 19.63 2.03
C SER A 164 5.95 18.61 2.70
N ALA A 165 6.27 18.29 3.93
CA ALA A 165 5.48 17.43 4.79
C ALA A 165 5.31 18.10 6.16
N VAL A 166 4.12 18.07 6.71
CA VAL A 166 3.83 18.78 7.96
C VAL A 166 2.85 17.99 8.84
N THR A 167 2.99 18.21 10.15
CA THR A 167 2.04 17.75 11.16
C THR A 167 1.53 18.98 11.91
N ARG A 168 0.24 19.29 11.83
CA ARG A 168 -0.35 20.52 12.36
C ARG A 168 -1.61 20.30 13.20
N ILE A 169 -2.43 19.33 12.83
CA ILE A 169 -3.74 19.12 13.45
C ILE A 169 -3.60 18.17 14.63
N VAL A 170 -3.01 16.99 14.41
CA VAL A 170 -2.93 15.95 15.44
C VAL A 170 -2.20 16.40 16.71
N ASN A 171 -1.16 17.25 16.57
CA ASN A 171 -0.40 17.76 17.73
C ASN A 171 -1.07 18.91 18.47
N LYS A 172 -2.10 19.53 17.91
CA LYS A 172 -2.74 20.73 18.48
C LYS A 172 -4.03 20.46 19.22
N GLU A 173 -4.78 19.44 18.82
CA GLU A 173 -6.10 19.21 19.32
C GLU A 173 -6.18 17.94 20.15
N LYS A 174 -5.93 18.11 21.44
CA LYS A 174 -6.04 17.02 22.45
C LYS A 174 -7.45 16.44 22.57
N ASN A 175 -8.45 17.09 21.99
CA ASN A 175 -9.87 16.78 22.17
C ASN A 175 -10.57 16.27 20.91
N ILE A 176 -9.86 16.05 19.79
CA ILE A 176 -10.50 15.43 18.62
C ILE A 176 -10.58 13.93 18.84
N GLU A 177 -11.65 13.49 19.46
CA GLU A 177 -11.99 12.07 19.51
C GLU A 177 -12.74 11.69 18.21
N PHE A 178 -12.09 10.86 17.40
CA PHE A 178 -12.73 10.20 16.27
C PHE A 178 -12.95 8.73 16.58
N SER A 179 -14.09 8.21 16.21
CA SER A 179 -14.31 6.77 16.17
C SER A 179 -13.42 6.13 15.09
N ASN A 180 -13.18 4.82 15.18
CA ASN A 180 -12.48 4.10 14.11
C ASN A 180 -13.18 4.29 12.75
N ALA A 181 -14.51 4.30 12.70
CA ALA A 181 -15.28 4.54 11.47
C ALA A 181 -15.03 5.94 10.90
N GLU A 182 -14.97 6.97 11.73
CA GLU A 182 -14.66 8.34 11.30
C GLU A 182 -13.23 8.52 10.82
N SER A 183 -12.30 7.68 11.29
CA SER A 183 -10.91 7.62 10.81
C SER A 183 -10.73 6.78 9.54
N GLY A 184 -11.83 6.28 8.96
CA GLY A 184 -11.82 5.51 7.72
C GLY A 184 -11.50 4.02 7.89
N ALA A 185 -11.58 3.49 9.12
CA ALA A 185 -11.37 2.07 9.36
C ALA A 185 -12.44 1.20 8.67
N PRO A 186 -12.07 0.03 8.16
CA PRO A 186 -13.03 -0.94 7.65
C PRO A 186 -14.04 -1.36 8.70
N THR A 187 -15.26 -1.70 8.27
CA THR A 187 -16.30 -2.25 9.15
C THR A 187 -15.83 -3.54 9.80
N GLY A 188 -16.01 -3.67 11.10
CA GLY A 188 -15.62 -4.87 11.85
C GLY A 188 -14.13 -4.97 12.18
N LEU A 189 -13.37 -3.90 11.94
CA LEU A 189 -11.95 -3.87 12.29
C LEU A 189 -11.78 -4.02 13.81
N PHE A 190 -11.01 -5.02 14.21
CA PHE A 190 -10.54 -5.18 15.58
C PHE A 190 -9.19 -4.48 15.73
N THR A 191 -9.11 -3.55 16.68
CA THR A 191 -7.85 -2.88 17.05
C THR A 191 -7.38 -3.42 18.39
N PRO A 192 -6.39 -4.32 18.43
CA PRO A 192 -5.90 -4.91 19.67
C PRO A 192 -5.18 -3.88 20.56
N ARG A 193 -4.80 -2.75 19.96
CA ARG A 193 -4.08 -1.67 20.63
C ARG A 193 -4.87 -0.37 20.58
N LYS A 194 -4.96 0.31 21.73
CA LYS A 194 -5.54 1.65 21.80
C LYS A 194 -4.56 2.64 21.13
N PHE A 195 -5.11 3.56 20.33
CA PHE A 195 -4.34 4.66 19.76
C PHE A 195 -3.85 5.60 20.88
N ASP A 196 -2.57 5.96 20.83
CA ASP A 196 -1.99 6.99 21.68
C ASP A 196 -1.43 8.14 20.83
N MET A 197 -1.98 9.33 21.01
CA MET A 197 -1.54 10.53 20.31
C MET A 197 -0.06 10.88 20.53
N LYS A 198 0.53 10.46 21.65
CA LYS A 198 1.95 10.69 21.94
C LYS A 198 2.89 9.92 21.03
N GLU A 199 2.38 8.85 20.41
CA GLU A 199 3.13 8.00 19.48
C GLU A 199 3.00 8.47 18.03
N PHE A 200 2.25 9.55 17.77
CA PHE A 200 2.08 10.10 16.45
C PHE A 200 3.33 10.88 16.03
N ASP A 201 4.14 10.29 15.17
CA ASP A 201 5.43 10.82 14.75
C ASP A 201 5.63 10.87 13.22
N VAL A 202 4.52 10.80 12.46
CA VAL A 202 4.49 10.88 11.00
C VAL A 202 3.81 12.17 10.51
N GLU A 203 3.95 12.49 9.24
CA GLU A 203 3.26 13.62 8.63
C GLU A 203 1.77 13.31 8.38
N GLU A 204 0.88 14.28 8.59
CA GLU A 204 -0.55 14.19 8.29
C GLU A 204 -0.93 14.86 6.96
N PHE A 205 -0.07 15.70 6.44
CA PHE A 205 -0.20 16.35 5.15
C PHE A 205 1.15 16.40 4.45
N ALA A 206 1.13 16.12 3.16
CA ALA A 206 2.28 16.28 2.30
C ALA A 206 1.87 16.82 0.94
N SER A 207 2.75 17.62 0.33
CA SER A 207 2.65 18.00 -1.08
C SER A 207 3.99 17.79 -1.77
N ALA A 208 3.96 17.37 -3.03
CA ALA A 208 5.17 17.19 -3.82
C ALA A 208 4.92 17.61 -5.27
N THR A 209 5.91 18.26 -5.85
CA THR A 209 5.98 18.58 -7.28
C THR A 209 7.05 17.73 -7.92
N PHE A 210 6.66 16.95 -8.91
CA PHE A 210 7.55 16.13 -9.71
C PHE A 210 7.80 16.81 -11.05
N VAL A 211 9.04 16.79 -11.49
CA VAL A 211 9.43 17.20 -12.85
C VAL A 211 9.85 15.95 -13.60
N TRP A 212 9.29 15.73 -14.77
CA TRP A 212 9.64 14.61 -15.63
C TRP A 212 10.09 15.08 -17.01
N LYS A 213 10.85 14.24 -17.67
CA LYS A 213 11.27 14.46 -19.05
C LYS A 213 10.22 13.84 -19.98
N MET A 214 9.71 14.64 -20.88
CA MET A 214 8.92 14.14 -22.01
C MET A 214 9.81 13.25 -22.88
N ALA A 215 9.24 12.18 -23.40
CA ALA A 215 9.93 11.25 -24.31
C ALA A 215 10.21 11.90 -25.66
#